data_7aa969f3998365084ce028687ec23608
#
_entry.id   7aa969f3998365084ce028687ec23608
#
_cell.length_a   1.000
_cell.length_b   1.000
_cell.length_c   1.000
_cell.angle_alpha   90.00
_cell.angle_beta   90.00
_cell.angle_gamma   90.00
#
_symmetry.space_group_name_H-M   'P 1'
#
loop_
_entity.id
_entity.type
_entity.pdbx_description
1 polymer ?
#
loop_
_entity_poly.entity_id
_entity_poly.type
_entity_poly.pdbx_seq_one_letter_code
_entity_poly.pdbx_strand_id
1 'polypeptide(L)'
;MSVATIVVVEDQPDNLKLLTTLLTIKGHQVVGLPNGDRLAEVVQQQPAPELILLDIQLPGRDGYALLEELQGLSQRSWKVVALTAHALPEDRARASAAGFDGYITKPIDVRTFPAEVARYLGG
;
A
#
# COMPACT_ATOMS: atom_id res chain seq x y z
N MET A 1 6.10 18.83 -10.30
CA MET A 1 6.13 17.38 -10.07
C MET A 1 6.24 17.10 -8.60
N SER A 2 5.32 16.34 -8.08
CA SER A 2 5.36 15.99 -6.67
C SER A 2 6.08 14.66 -6.48
N VAL A 3 7.00 14.65 -5.51
CA VAL A 3 7.65 13.43 -5.06
C VAL A 3 6.92 12.98 -3.79
N ALA A 4 6.37 11.78 -3.83
CA ALA A 4 5.64 11.24 -2.70
C ALA A 4 6.49 10.20 -1.96
N THR A 5 6.25 10.05 -0.68
CA THR A 5 6.78 8.92 0.09
C THR A 5 5.71 7.85 0.13
N ILE A 6 6.07 6.66 -0.32
CA ILE A 6 5.14 5.53 -0.45
C ILE A 6 5.71 4.34 0.33
N VAL A 7 4.88 3.73 1.14
CA VAL A 7 5.23 2.50 1.86
C VAL A 7 4.56 1.32 1.15
N VAL A 8 5.33 0.28 0.86
CA VAL A 8 4.82 -0.94 0.23
C VAL A 8 5.04 -2.11 1.17
N VAL A 9 3.97 -2.80 1.54
CA VAL A 9 4.05 -4.00 2.38
C VAL A 9 3.67 -5.20 1.52
N GLU A 10 4.63 -6.06 1.24
CA GLU A 10 4.47 -7.20 0.35
C GLU A 10 5.47 -8.29 0.75
N ASP A 11 4.98 -9.51 1.00
CA ASP A 11 5.82 -10.58 1.49
C ASP A 11 6.63 -11.32 0.42
N GLN A 12 6.21 -11.26 -0.84
CA GLN A 12 6.93 -11.90 -1.93
C GLN A 12 8.09 -11.00 -2.39
N PRO A 13 9.36 -11.45 -2.24
CA PRO A 13 10.50 -10.58 -2.54
C PRO A 13 10.51 -10.05 -3.98
N ASP A 14 10.13 -10.88 -4.95
CA ASP A 14 10.12 -10.46 -6.35
C ASP A 14 9.05 -9.40 -6.60
N ASN A 15 7.88 -9.56 -6.00
CA ASN A 15 6.82 -8.56 -6.12
C ASN A 15 7.20 -7.27 -5.41
N LEU A 16 7.78 -7.37 -4.23
CA LEU A 16 8.22 -6.19 -3.49
C LEU A 16 9.25 -5.40 -4.31
N LYS A 17 10.21 -6.11 -4.89
CA LYS A 17 11.23 -5.48 -5.72
C LYS A 17 10.60 -4.81 -6.94
N LEU A 18 9.67 -5.49 -7.60
CA LEU A 18 8.98 -4.93 -8.77
C LEU A 18 8.24 -3.64 -8.42
N LEU A 19 7.44 -3.67 -7.37
CA LEU A 19 6.64 -2.52 -6.97
C LEU A 19 7.53 -1.33 -6.57
N THR A 20 8.56 -1.59 -5.77
CA THR A 20 9.46 -0.52 -5.33
C THR A 20 10.24 0.06 -6.51
N THR A 21 10.67 -0.78 -7.44
CA THR A 21 11.40 -0.32 -8.64
C THR A 21 10.52 0.57 -9.52
N LEU A 22 9.30 0.14 -9.79
CA LEU A 22 8.38 0.90 -10.64
C LEU A 22 8.09 2.28 -10.06
N LEU A 23 7.90 2.36 -8.76
CA LEU A 23 7.61 3.63 -8.09
C LEU A 23 8.85 4.51 -7.98
N THR A 24 10.02 3.93 -7.76
CA THR A 24 11.27 4.67 -7.70
C THR A 24 11.60 5.30 -9.05
N ILE A 25 11.33 4.58 -10.15
CA ILE A 25 11.55 5.11 -11.50
C ILE A 25 10.71 6.38 -11.73
N LYS A 26 9.53 6.45 -11.12
CA LYS A 26 8.67 7.63 -11.23
C LYS A 26 9.08 8.77 -10.30
N GLY A 27 10.15 8.61 -9.56
CA GLY A 27 10.69 9.67 -8.71
C GLY A 27 10.19 9.65 -7.27
N HIS A 28 9.41 8.65 -6.89
CA HIS A 28 8.91 8.56 -5.51
C HIS A 28 9.96 8.00 -4.56
N GLN A 29 9.88 8.37 -3.30
CA GLN A 29 10.65 7.72 -2.24
C GLN A 29 9.83 6.53 -1.75
N VAL A 30 10.45 5.35 -1.73
CA VAL A 30 9.72 4.12 -1.45
C VAL A 30 10.37 3.39 -0.28
N VAL A 31 9.55 2.99 0.68
CA VAL A 31 9.98 2.12 1.77
C VAL A 31 9.30 0.78 1.57
N GLY A 32 10.07 -0.26 1.30
CA GLY A 32 9.55 -1.61 1.12
C GLY A 32 9.66 -2.41 2.41
N LEU A 33 8.56 -3.03 2.82
CA LEU A 33 8.51 -3.86 4.01
C LEU A 33 8.03 -5.26 3.65
N PRO A 34 8.73 -6.31 4.10
CA PRO A 34 8.36 -7.69 3.77
C PRO A 34 7.17 -8.21 4.60
N ASN A 35 6.82 -7.48 5.67
CA ASN A 35 5.70 -7.83 6.53
C ASN A 35 5.26 -6.58 7.29
N GLY A 36 4.28 -6.73 8.18
CA GLY A 36 3.71 -5.60 8.90
C GLY A 36 4.38 -5.24 10.22
N ASP A 37 5.46 -5.91 10.58
CA ASP A 37 6.04 -5.77 11.94
C ASP A 37 6.50 -4.35 12.25
N ARG A 38 6.99 -3.63 11.25
CA ARG A 38 7.49 -2.26 11.43
C ARG A 38 6.59 -1.20 10.83
N LEU A 39 5.42 -1.60 10.35
CA LEU A 39 4.57 -0.66 9.62
C LEU A 39 4.16 0.54 10.48
N ALA A 40 3.67 0.30 11.68
CA ALA A 40 3.25 1.40 12.56
C ALA A 40 4.40 2.35 12.89
N GLU A 41 5.60 1.81 13.09
CA GLU A 41 6.79 2.61 13.34
C GLU A 41 7.16 3.47 12.13
N VAL A 42 7.16 2.85 10.96
CA VAL A 42 7.59 3.52 9.73
C VAL A 42 6.66 4.67 9.36
N VAL A 43 5.35 4.47 9.48
CA VAL A 43 4.39 5.51 9.07
C VAL A 43 4.38 6.72 10.01
N GLN A 44 4.91 6.57 11.20
CA GLN A 44 4.98 7.66 12.17
C GLN A 44 6.26 8.47 12.05
N GLN A 45 7.19 8.07 11.20
CA GLN A 45 8.42 8.80 10.95
C GLN A 45 8.16 9.99 10.01
N GLN A 46 9.04 10.97 10.09
CA GLN A 46 8.95 12.16 9.22
C GLN A 46 9.96 12.06 8.08
N PRO A 47 9.58 12.39 6.85
CA PRO A 47 8.22 12.81 6.45
C PRO A 47 7.25 11.65 6.46
N ALA A 48 5.99 11.93 6.81
CA ALA A 48 4.96 10.89 6.81
C ALA A 48 4.66 10.44 5.38
N PRO A 49 4.33 9.18 5.17
CA PRO A 49 3.99 8.72 3.83
C PRO A 49 2.66 9.30 3.36
N GLU A 50 2.52 9.43 2.05
CA GLU A 50 1.26 9.86 1.44
C GLU A 50 0.39 8.67 1.07
N LEU A 51 1.01 7.51 0.85
CA LEU A 51 0.32 6.31 0.40
C LEU A 51 0.95 5.08 1.01
N ILE A 52 0.11 4.14 1.41
CA ILE A 52 0.54 2.82 1.87
C ILE A 52 -0.12 1.79 0.97
N LEU A 53 0.71 0.99 0.28
CA LEU A 53 0.23 -0.16 -0.48
C LEU A 53 0.38 -1.38 0.40
N LEU A 54 -0.73 -2.02 0.72
CA LEU A 54 -0.77 -3.05 1.75
C LEU A 54 -1.35 -4.34 1.20
N ASP A 55 -0.52 -5.38 1.13
CA ASP A 55 -1.00 -6.70 0.72
C ASP A 55 -1.96 -7.23 1.77
N ILE A 56 -3.14 -7.65 1.33
CA ILE A 56 -4.14 -8.21 2.24
C ILE A 56 -3.70 -9.58 2.74
N GLN A 57 -3.01 -10.35 1.89
CA GLN A 57 -2.66 -11.74 2.19
C GLN A 57 -1.22 -11.86 2.67
N LEU A 58 -0.97 -11.43 3.89
CA LEU A 58 0.35 -11.56 4.50
C LEU A 58 0.36 -12.72 5.48
N PRO A 59 1.49 -13.44 5.59
CA PRO A 59 1.61 -14.47 6.61
C PRO A 59 1.59 -13.85 8.01
N GLY A 60 0.93 -14.53 8.93
CA GLY A 60 0.79 -14.06 10.31
C GLY A 60 -0.36 -13.09 10.46
N ARG A 61 -0.10 -11.80 10.35
CA ARG A 61 -1.15 -10.77 10.39
C ARG A 61 -1.54 -10.40 8.97
N ASP A 62 -2.82 -10.46 8.65
CA ASP A 62 -3.30 -10.09 7.34
C ASP A 62 -3.41 -8.56 7.20
N GLY A 63 -3.68 -8.11 5.97
CA GLY A 63 -3.78 -6.69 5.68
C GLY A 63 -4.92 -5.99 6.41
N TYR A 64 -5.99 -6.69 6.72
CA TYR A 64 -7.11 -6.10 7.47
C TYR A 64 -6.72 -5.79 8.91
N ALA A 65 -5.96 -6.68 9.54
CA ALA A 65 -5.47 -6.43 10.90
C ALA A 65 -4.51 -5.25 10.93
N LEU A 66 -3.65 -5.14 9.92
CA LEU A 66 -2.72 -4.03 9.81
C LEU A 66 -3.43 -2.71 9.54
N LEU A 67 -4.48 -2.74 8.71
CA LEU A 67 -5.29 -1.55 8.47
C LEU A 67 -5.93 -1.05 9.75
N GLU A 68 -6.48 -1.95 10.55
CA GLU A 68 -7.08 -1.61 11.83
C GLU A 68 -6.06 -0.95 12.75
N GLU A 69 -4.85 -1.49 12.79
CA GLU A 69 -3.76 -0.92 13.58
C GLU A 69 -3.42 0.50 13.12
N LEU A 70 -3.35 0.72 11.80
CA LEU A 70 -3.12 2.05 11.23
C LEU A 70 -4.22 3.03 11.59
N GLN A 71 -5.47 2.57 11.58
CA GLN A 71 -6.63 3.40 11.90
C GLN A 71 -6.62 3.85 13.37
N GLY A 72 -5.94 3.11 14.23
CA GLY A 72 -5.80 3.47 15.63
C GLY A 72 -4.75 4.52 15.91
N LEU A 73 -3.95 4.89 14.91
CA LEU A 73 -2.91 5.90 15.08
C LEU A 73 -3.50 7.30 15.03
N SER A 74 -2.93 8.22 15.79
CA SER A 74 -3.43 9.59 15.88
C SER A 74 -3.16 10.40 14.62
N GLN A 75 -2.09 10.08 13.89
CA GLN A 75 -1.73 10.75 12.67
C GLN A 75 -2.13 9.90 11.47
N ARG A 76 -2.98 10.45 10.60
CA ARG A 76 -3.47 9.72 9.42
C ARG A 76 -3.51 10.64 8.22
N SER A 77 -2.32 10.99 7.73
CA SER A 77 -2.19 11.80 6.52
C SER A 77 -2.13 10.97 5.25
N TRP A 78 -2.12 9.65 5.39
CA TRP A 78 -1.93 8.72 4.27
C TRP A 78 -3.23 8.09 3.81
N LYS A 79 -3.23 7.66 2.55
CA LYS A 79 -4.24 6.74 2.04
C LYS A 79 -3.70 5.33 2.10
N VAL A 80 -4.57 4.35 2.27
CA VAL A 80 -4.18 2.94 2.29
C VAL A 80 -4.91 2.23 1.16
N VAL A 81 -4.13 1.61 0.27
CA VAL A 81 -4.64 0.89 -0.89
C VAL A 81 -4.27 -0.58 -0.76
N ALA A 82 -5.25 -1.45 -0.90
CA ALA A 82 -5.04 -2.89 -0.78
C ALA A 82 -4.40 -3.45 -2.04
N LEU A 83 -3.43 -4.35 -1.86
CA LEU A 83 -2.93 -5.20 -2.95
C LEU A 83 -3.56 -6.57 -2.76
N THR A 84 -4.22 -7.09 -3.79
CA THR A 84 -4.96 -8.34 -3.62
C THR A 84 -5.07 -9.12 -4.92
N ALA A 85 -4.97 -10.45 -4.81
CA ALA A 85 -5.28 -11.36 -5.91
C ALA A 85 -6.79 -11.62 -6.02
N HIS A 86 -7.58 -11.17 -5.05
CA HIS A 86 -9.02 -11.39 -4.99
C HIS A 86 -9.75 -10.13 -5.39
N ALA A 87 -10.38 -10.15 -6.57
CA ALA A 87 -11.01 -8.98 -7.17
C ALA A 87 -12.51 -9.17 -7.42
N LEU A 88 -13.15 -10.11 -6.74
CA LEU A 88 -14.59 -10.29 -6.84
C LEU A 88 -15.31 -9.11 -6.19
N PRO A 89 -16.56 -8.81 -6.61
CA PRO A 89 -17.31 -7.70 -6.04
C PRO A 89 -17.42 -7.74 -4.51
N GLU A 90 -17.61 -8.93 -3.93
CA GLU A 90 -17.66 -9.07 -2.47
C GLU A 90 -16.32 -8.76 -1.81
N ASP A 91 -15.20 -9.06 -2.47
CA ASP A 91 -13.87 -8.74 -1.94
C ASP A 91 -13.66 -7.23 -1.93
N ARG A 92 -14.08 -6.56 -3.00
CA ARG A 92 -14.00 -5.11 -3.10
C ARG A 92 -14.86 -4.42 -2.05
N ALA A 93 -16.07 -4.93 -1.87
CA ALA A 93 -16.99 -4.40 -0.88
C ALA A 93 -16.42 -4.55 0.53
N ARG A 94 -15.80 -5.68 0.82
CA ARG A 94 -15.17 -5.92 2.12
C ARG A 94 -14.01 -4.94 2.36
N ALA A 95 -13.16 -4.74 1.36
CA ALA A 95 -12.03 -3.83 1.48
C ALA A 95 -12.50 -2.39 1.72
N SER A 96 -13.49 -1.95 0.96
CA SER A 96 -14.06 -0.63 1.11
C SER A 96 -14.70 -0.44 2.49
N ALA A 97 -15.49 -1.43 2.93
CA ALA A 97 -16.14 -1.38 4.23
C ALA A 97 -15.14 -1.36 5.39
N ALA A 98 -13.99 -2.01 5.23
CA ALA A 98 -12.95 -2.02 6.24
C ALA A 98 -12.21 -0.67 6.34
N GLY A 99 -12.25 0.14 5.29
CA GLY A 99 -11.63 1.45 5.30
C GLY A 99 -10.45 1.63 4.35
N PHE A 100 -10.20 0.67 3.46
CA PHE A 100 -9.23 0.88 2.38
C PHE A 100 -9.74 1.95 1.45
N ASP A 101 -8.85 2.83 1.01
CA ASP A 101 -9.18 3.90 0.07
C ASP A 101 -9.30 3.41 -1.36
N GLY A 102 -8.78 2.23 -1.65
CA GLY A 102 -8.86 1.61 -2.95
C GLY A 102 -8.19 0.26 -2.91
N TYR A 103 -8.05 -0.36 -4.09
CA TYR A 103 -7.34 -1.62 -4.21
C TYR A 103 -6.71 -1.72 -5.58
N ILE A 104 -5.64 -2.52 -5.67
CA ILE A 104 -4.94 -2.83 -6.90
C ILE A 104 -4.83 -4.34 -6.96
N THR A 105 -5.25 -4.92 -8.09
CA THR A 105 -5.29 -6.37 -8.23
C THR A 105 -3.96 -6.94 -8.69
N LYS A 106 -3.65 -8.14 -8.22
CA LYS A 106 -2.52 -8.92 -8.68
C LYS A 106 -2.98 -9.90 -9.77
N PRO A 107 -2.12 -10.26 -10.72
CA PRO A 107 -0.73 -9.82 -10.87
C PRO A 107 -0.64 -8.37 -11.29
N ILE A 108 0.45 -7.71 -10.88
CA ILE A 108 0.67 -6.30 -11.18
C ILE A 108 0.93 -6.12 -12.67
N ASP A 109 0.18 -5.21 -13.30
CA ASP A 109 0.43 -4.81 -14.69
C ASP A 109 1.41 -3.64 -14.68
N VAL A 110 2.63 -3.90 -15.15
CA VAL A 110 3.70 -2.90 -15.09
C VAL A 110 3.38 -1.65 -15.91
N ARG A 111 2.50 -1.76 -16.89
CA ARG A 111 2.13 -0.63 -17.75
C ARG A 111 1.15 0.30 -17.08
N THR A 112 0.24 -0.23 -16.27
CA THR A 112 -0.84 0.55 -15.67
C THR A 112 -0.60 0.89 -14.21
N PHE A 113 0.26 0.14 -13.53
CA PHE A 113 0.47 0.30 -12.09
C PHE A 113 0.89 1.72 -11.69
N PRO A 114 1.87 2.37 -12.35
CA PRO A 114 2.24 3.72 -11.96
C PRO A 114 1.10 4.73 -12.07
N ALA A 115 0.24 4.59 -13.09
CA ALA A 115 -0.92 5.46 -13.24
C ALA A 115 -1.98 5.18 -12.18
N GLU A 116 -2.18 3.92 -11.82
CA GLU A 116 -3.11 3.55 -10.75
C GLU A 116 -2.67 4.16 -9.42
N VAL A 117 -1.39 4.08 -9.11
CA VAL A 117 -0.83 4.68 -7.89
C VAL A 117 -1.01 6.19 -7.90
N ALA A 118 -0.74 6.82 -9.05
CA ALA A 118 -0.84 8.27 -9.16
C ALA A 118 -2.24 8.80 -8.82
N ARG A 119 -3.28 8.02 -9.09
CA ARG A 119 -4.66 8.41 -8.75
C ARG A 119 -4.87 8.60 -7.25
N TYR A 120 -4.10 7.88 -6.44
CA TYR A 120 -4.22 7.96 -4.98
C TYR A 120 -3.29 8.99 -4.36
N LEU A 121 -2.40 9.57 -5.13
CA LEU A 121 -1.42 10.52 -4.62
C LEU A 121 -1.91 11.96 -4.62
N GLY A 122 -3.11 12.16 -4.76
CA GLY A 122 -3.75 13.46 -4.52
C GLY A 122 -3.18 14.61 -5.34
N GLY A 123 -3.72 14.99 -6.22
CA GLY A 123 -3.23 16.14 -6.86
C GLY A 123 -3.47 16.57 -7.99
#